data_604989179c0f0ed1a819f224195cbb75
#
_entry.id   604989179c0f0ed1a819f224195cbb75
#
_cell.length_a   1.000
_cell.length_b   1.000
_cell.length_c   1.000
_cell.angle_alpha   90.00
_cell.angle_beta   90.00
_cell.angle_gamma   90.00
#
_symmetry.space_group_name_H-M   'P 1'
#
loop_
_entity.id
_entity.type
_entity.pdbx_description
1 polymer ?
#
loop_
_entity_poly.entity_id
_entity_poly.type
_entity_poly.pdbx_seq_one_letter_code
_entity_poly.pdbx_strand_id
1 'polypeptide(L)'
;MEEWYKLDHAGKLFPAVAGRENSSTYRLSMMLTSHVKPSVLQQALDSVIKRFPLLNVELRNGLFWKFLREKETRLMVEPESTYPCAPAALSTENGSLVRILYHGNKISVEIFHALTDGGGALEFLKTLVFQYLYLLGEHVEDKEGLILPPASFARYAEAQDSFKAHYTSVMAESRMSEALQIPGTRFSPYGHNVIHGMIHASRLNGAAKQKGVTLTAYLTAILIMAVYETMLPFNKGSRPIVISMPVNLRKIFPSSSLRNFFAVINIGVQMKEGMTLDDVQGIVHAQMKEKTTKSYLSQAMASSMKYEKNLLSRFTPLKLKDLAIRYGFDHYGEEAKTLTLTNLGRIDIPASMAAHIESMETTMYPTAKSPMNCAVSSINDQLTITFARNIVESDVIRHFFRQLASLSGLDIRIVSNDWGMGA
;
A
#
# COMPACT_ATOMS: atom_id res chain seq x y z
N MET A 1 7.26 -3.63 32.99
CA MET A 1 8.11 -2.65 32.24
C MET A 1 7.39 -2.41 30.95
N GLU A 2 7.09 -1.15 30.64
CA GLU A 2 6.50 -0.80 29.35
C GLU A 2 7.48 -1.16 28.22
N GLU A 3 7.03 -1.97 27.27
CA GLU A 3 7.84 -2.29 26.10
C GLU A 3 7.80 -1.14 25.11
N TRP A 4 8.97 -0.75 24.62
CA TRP A 4 9.10 0.27 23.57
C TRP A 4 9.90 -0.26 22.38
N TYR A 5 9.51 0.17 21.19
CA TYR A 5 10.12 -0.28 19.94
C TYR A 5 10.65 0.91 19.14
N LYS A 6 11.82 0.73 18.54
CA LYS A 6 12.35 1.70 17.57
C LYS A 6 11.53 1.60 16.28
N LEU A 7 11.32 2.72 15.60
CA LEU A 7 10.84 2.69 14.22
C LEU A 7 11.87 1.98 13.33
N ASP A 8 11.41 1.15 12.38
CA ASP A 8 12.27 0.61 11.34
C ASP A 8 12.74 1.71 10.39
N HIS A 9 13.64 1.36 9.47
CA HIS A 9 14.20 2.33 8.54
C HIS A 9 13.13 3.11 7.75
N ALA A 10 12.22 2.40 7.08
CA ALA A 10 11.17 3.03 6.28
C ALA A 10 10.10 3.71 7.16
N GLY A 11 9.78 3.13 8.32
CA GLY A 11 8.80 3.64 9.25
C GLY A 11 9.10 5.04 9.79
N LYS A 12 10.35 5.48 9.76
CA LYS A 12 10.77 6.85 10.18
C LYS A 12 10.27 7.96 9.25
N LEU A 13 10.02 7.63 7.98
CA LEU A 13 9.54 8.58 6.99
C LEU A 13 8.12 9.05 7.31
N PHE A 14 7.21 8.10 7.54
CA PHE A 14 5.77 8.36 7.57
C PHE A 14 5.33 9.38 8.63
N PRO A 15 5.82 9.34 9.89
CA PRO A 15 5.44 10.33 10.88
C PRO A 15 5.96 11.75 10.60
N ALA A 16 7.01 11.88 9.79
CA ALA A 16 7.54 13.20 9.41
C ALA A 16 6.69 13.85 8.31
N VAL A 17 6.08 13.04 7.41
CA VAL A 17 5.35 13.53 6.24
C VAL A 17 3.83 13.46 6.40
N ALA A 18 3.33 12.78 7.44
CA ALA A 18 1.91 12.64 7.69
C ALA A 18 1.22 13.99 7.94
N GLY A 19 0.03 14.14 7.38
CA GLY A 19 -0.79 15.34 7.49
C GLY A 19 -2.16 15.13 6.85
N ARG A 20 -2.92 16.20 6.70
CA ARG A 20 -4.27 16.14 6.13
C ARG A 20 -4.29 15.59 4.71
N GLU A 21 -3.36 16.03 3.87
CA GLU A 21 -3.27 15.64 2.45
C GLU A 21 -2.33 14.46 2.18
N ASN A 22 -1.71 13.93 3.23
CA ASN A 22 -0.89 12.72 3.20
C ASN A 22 -1.15 11.94 4.49
N SER A 23 -2.18 11.10 4.50
CA SER A 23 -2.56 10.38 5.72
C SER A 23 -1.50 9.37 6.17
N SER A 24 -0.66 8.90 5.25
CA SER A 24 0.26 7.79 5.48
C SER A 24 -0.42 6.55 6.10
N THR A 25 -1.73 6.41 5.85
CA THR A 25 -2.58 5.30 6.31
C THR A 25 -3.12 4.58 5.08
N TYR A 26 -2.90 3.28 5.00
CA TYR A 26 -3.45 2.44 3.95
C TYR A 26 -4.46 1.44 4.53
N ARG A 27 -5.27 0.85 3.65
CA ARG A 27 -6.35 -0.07 4.03
C ARG A 27 -6.21 -1.39 3.28
N LEU A 28 -6.42 -2.49 4.00
CA LEU A 28 -6.70 -3.81 3.45
C LEU A 28 -8.07 -4.26 3.91
N SER A 29 -8.87 -4.81 3.01
CA SER A 29 -10.24 -5.27 3.32
C SER A 29 -10.49 -6.63 2.71
N MET A 30 -11.19 -7.51 3.46
CA MET A 30 -11.77 -8.75 2.94
C MET A 30 -13.29 -8.63 2.93
N MET A 31 -13.89 -8.95 1.77
CA MET A 31 -15.34 -9.06 1.59
C MET A 31 -15.73 -10.49 1.89
N LEU A 32 -16.60 -10.67 2.85
CA LEU A 32 -17.12 -11.99 3.26
C LEU A 32 -18.40 -12.35 2.48
N THR A 33 -18.75 -13.61 2.46
CA THR A 33 -20.03 -14.09 1.89
C THR A 33 -21.23 -13.78 2.80
N SER A 34 -21.00 -13.41 4.07
CA SER A 34 -22.03 -13.11 5.06
C SER A 34 -21.75 -11.80 5.80
N HIS A 35 -22.79 -11.21 6.39
CA HIS A 35 -22.68 -9.97 7.16
C HIS A 35 -21.80 -10.15 8.41
N VAL A 36 -20.97 -9.16 8.68
CA VAL A 36 -20.08 -9.14 9.85
C VAL A 36 -20.89 -9.01 11.13
N LYS A 37 -20.57 -9.86 12.12
CA LYS A 37 -21.08 -9.74 13.49
C LYS A 37 -20.04 -9.01 14.35
N PRO A 38 -20.26 -7.72 14.71
CA PRO A 38 -19.25 -6.90 15.36
C PRO A 38 -18.75 -7.46 16.69
N SER A 39 -19.64 -8.07 17.48
CA SER A 39 -19.27 -8.67 18.77
C SER A 39 -18.31 -9.85 18.62
N VAL A 40 -18.51 -10.68 17.58
CA VAL A 40 -17.62 -11.81 17.28
C VAL A 40 -16.29 -11.32 16.70
N LEU A 41 -16.33 -10.27 15.86
CA LEU A 41 -15.10 -9.65 15.34
C LEU A 41 -14.26 -9.03 16.47
N GLN A 42 -14.91 -8.42 17.48
CA GLN A 42 -14.20 -7.92 18.66
C GLN A 42 -13.54 -9.06 19.45
N GLN A 43 -14.20 -10.18 19.65
CA GLN A 43 -13.63 -11.35 20.33
C GLN A 43 -12.43 -11.92 19.55
N ALA A 44 -12.54 -11.96 18.20
CA ALA A 44 -11.44 -12.37 17.36
C ALA A 44 -10.24 -11.42 17.50
N LEU A 45 -10.49 -10.11 17.47
CA LEU A 45 -9.46 -9.09 17.63
C LEU A 45 -8.74 -9.22 18.99
N ASP A 46 -9.47 -9.38 20.08
CA ASP A 46 -8.91 -9.52 21.44
C ASP A 46 -7.98 -10.73 21.57
N SER A 47 -8.26 -11.80 20.86
CA SER A 47 -7.39 -12.98 20.85
C SER A 47 -6.17 -12.79 19.93
N VAL A 48 -6.38 -12.20 18.75
CA VAL A 48 -5.34 -12.06 17.71
C VAL A 48 -4.34 -10.97 18.04
N ILE A 49 -4.77 -9.84 18.64
CA ILE A 49 -3.89 -8.68 18.85
C ILE A 49 -2.66 -9.03 19.71
N LYS A 50 -2.79 -10.00 20.62
CA LYS A 50 -1.68 -10.50 21.43
C LYS A 50 -0.56 -11.14 20.62
N ARG A 51 -0.91 -11.67 19.45
CA ARG A 51 0.05 -12.23 18.48
C ARG A 51 0.79 -11.15 17.70
N PHE A 52 0.23 -9.93 17.62
CA PHE A 52 0.76 -8.80 16.85
C PHE A 52 0.98 -7.57 17.73
N PRO A 53 1.90 -7.62 18.73
CA PRO A 53 2.07 -6.54 19.71
C PRO A 53 2.42 -5.19 19.08
N LEU A 54 3.14 -5.19 17.94
CA LEU A 54 3.49 -3.97 17.19
C LEU A 54 2.29 -3.25 16.57
N LEU A 55 1.10 -3.83 16.55
CA LEU A 55 -0.12 -3.17 16.08
C LEU A 55 -0.93 -2.52 17.20
N ASN A 56 -0.63 -2.80 18.48
CA ASN A 56 -1.26 -2.15 19.64
C ASN A 56 -0.28 -1.19 20.32
N VAL A 57 0.19 -0.21 19.58
CA VAL A 57 1.19 0.76 20.04
C VAL A 57 0.74 2.19 19.73
N GLU A 58 1.34 3.14 20.42
CA GLU A 58 1.23 4.57 20.15
C GLU A 58 2.59 5.16 19.74
N LEU A 59 2.54 6.23 18.98
CA LEU A 59 3.73 6.95 18.54
C LEU A 59 4.10 8.01 19.58
N ARG A 60 5.33 8.01 20.06
CA ARG A 60 5.85 9.00 21.00
C ARG A 60 7.06 9.73 20.43
N ASN A 61 7.19 11.00 20.80
CA ASN A 61 8.32 11.84 20.43
C ASN A 61 9.38 11.81 21.54
N GLY A 62 10.59 11.40 21.20
CA GLY A 62 11.78 11.64 22.03
C GLY A 62 12.50 12.92 21.57
N LEU A 63 13.64 13.21 22.19
CA LEU A 63 14.45 14.40 21.86
C LEU A 63 15.01 14.34 20.43
N PHE A 64 15.52 13.18 20.04
CA PHE A 64 16.19 12.95 18.74
C PHE A 64 15.44 11.97 17.83
N TRP A 65 14.54 11.14 18.35
CA TRP A 65 13.86 10.06 17.63
C TRP A 65 12.43 9.89 18.08
N LYS A 66 11.57 9.48 17.14
CA LYS A 66 10.27 8.93 17.49
C LYS A 66 10.41 7.45 17.82
N PHE A 67 9.56 6.96 18.71
CA PHE A 67 9.50 5.55 19.08
C PHE A 67 8.06 5.11 19.28
N LEU A 68 7.85 3.81 19.28
CA LEU A 68 6.56 3.19 19.54
C LEU A 68 6.54 2.68 20.99
N ARG A 69 5.46 2.94 21.69
CA ARG A 69 5.23 2.45 23.05
C ARG A 69 4.00 1.56 23.03
N GLU A 70 4.03 0.45 23.73
CA GLU A 70 2.88 -0.42 23.91
C GLU A 70 1.72 0.37 24.50
N LYS A 71 0.51 0.13 23.99
CA LYS A 71 -0.70 0.80 24.42
C LYS A 71 -1.50 -0.10 25.35
N GLU A 72 -1.85 0.39 26.53
CA GLU A 72 -2.66 -0.36 27.51
C GLU A 72 -4.14 -0.41 27.12
N THR A 73 -4.61 0.59 26.35
CA THR A 73 -6.02 0.65 25.94
C THR A 73 -6.33 -0.41 24.91
N ARG A 74 -7.48 -1.08 25.10
CA ARG A 74 -8.00 -2.09 24.20
C ARG A 74 -8.29 -1.50 22.82
N LEU A 75 -7.85 -2.16 21.78
CA LEU A 75 -8.22 -1.82 20.40
C LEU A 75 -9.68 -2.24 20.15
N MET A 76 -10.48 -1.32 19.63
CA MET A 76 -11.91 -1.54 19.39
C MET A 76 -12.21 -1.74 17.92
N VAL A 77 -13.20 -2.58 17.66
CA VAL A 77 -13.82 -2.71 16.33
C VAL A 77 -14.87 -1.61 16.18
N GLU A 78 -14.82 -0.87 15.07
CA GLU A 78 -15.69 0.29 14.84
C GLU A 78 -16.44 0.16 13.51
N PRO A 79 -17.68 0.68 13.42
CA PRO A 79 -18.35 0.81 12.13
C PRO A 79 -17.58 1.82 11.25
N GLU A 80 -17.58 1.60 9.94
CA GLU A 80 -17.00 2.55 8.99
C GLU A 80 -17.80 3.86 9.00
N SER A 81 -17.19 4.96 9.43
CA SER A 81 -17.87 6.26 9.65
C SER A 81 -17.21 7.42 8.91
N THR A 82 -16.09 7.20 8.24
CA THR A 82 -15.35 8.23 7.51
C THR A 82 -14.79 7.67 6.21
N TYR A 83 -14.24 8.56 5.38
CA TYR A 83 -13.63 8.13 4.12
C TYR A 83 -12.43 7.21 4.34
N PRO A 84 -12.17 6.28 3.39
CA PRO A 84 -11.08 5.32 3.49
C PRO A 84 -9.71 5.99 3.62
N CYS A 85 -8.83 5.40 4.43
CA CYS A 85 -7.48 5.90 4.67
C CYS A 85 -7.44 7.33 5.24
N ALA A 86 -8.43 7.73 6.03
CA ALA A 86 -8.40 9.01 6.75
C ALA A 86 -7.16 9.10 7.68
N PRO A 87 -6.61 10.29 7.91
CA PRO A 87 -5.43 10.45 8.77
C PRO A 87 -5.60 9.80 10.14
N ALA A 88 -4.58 9.09 10.61
CA ALA A 88 -4.54 8.61 11.98
C ALA A 88 -4.41 9.80 12.95
N ALA A 89 -5.02 9.68 14.13
CA ALA A 89 -4.96 10.72 15.15
C ALA A 89 -3.61 10.67 15.89
N LEU A 90 -2.53 11.09 15.22
CA LEU A 90 -1.16 11.04 15.73
C LEU A 90 -0.90 11.97 16.92
N SER A 91 -1.74 12.99 17.10
CA SER A 91 -1.53 14.07 18.09
C SER A 91 -2.35 13.91 19.37
N THR A 92 -3.22 12.90 19.46
CA THR A 92 -4.04 12.66 20.65
C THR A 92 -3.43 11.54 21.48
N GLU A 93 -3.49 11.66 22.82
CA GLU A 93 -2.99 10.62 23.74
C GLU A 93 -3.65 9.25 23.54
N ASN A 94 -4.86 9.25 22.96
CA ASN A 94 -5.62 8.04 22.63
C ASN A 94 -5.65 7.72 21.12
N GLY A 95 -4.87 8.42 20.31
CA GLY A 95 -4.82 8.21 18.86
C GLY A 95 -4.42 6.77 18.52
N SER A 96 -5.24 6.08 17.75
CA SER A 96 -4.91 4.73 17.27
C SER A 96 -4.19 4.81 15.93
N LEU A 97 -3.06 4.07 15.83
CA LEU A 97 -2.31 3.89 14.59
C LEU A 97 -2.90 2.76 13.73
N VAL A 98 -3.84 2.01 14.30
CA VAL A 98 -4.57 0.91 13.65
C VAL A 98 -6.04 1.07 13.92
N ARG A 99 -6.88 0.94 12.90
CA ARG A 99 -8.34 0.88 13.00
C ARG A 99 -8.85 -0.42 12.43
N ILE A 100 -9.74 -1.09 13.14
CA ILE A 100 -10.44 -2.28 12.67
C ILE A 100 -11.87 -1.87 12.42
N LEU A 101 -12.25 -1.89 11.16
CA LEU A 101 -13.53 -1.35 10.68
C LEU A 101 -14.39 -2.44 10.07
N TYR A 102 -15.69 -2.29 10.16
CA TYR A 102 -16.65 -3.16 9.47
C TYR A 102 -17.76 -2.35 8.78
N HIS A 103 -18.24 -2.87 7.66
CA HIS A 103 -19.42 -2.36 6.97
C HIS A 103 -20.09 -3.51 6.18
N GLY A 104 -21.35 -3.81 6.48
CA GLY A 104 -22.04 -4.91 5.81
C GLY A 104 -21.32 -6.26 5.98
N ASN A 105 -20.80 -6.80 4.89
CA ASN A 105 -20.01 -8.03 4.85
C ASN A 105 -18.48 -7.77 4.76
N LYS A 106 -18.02 -6.53 4.96
CA LYS A 106 -16.62 -6.14 4.83
C LYS A 106 -15.94 -6.00 6.19
N ILE A 107 -14.78 -6.61 6.34
CA ILE A 107 -13.82 -6.37 7.42
C ILE A 107 -12.63 -5.63 6.85
N SER A 108 -12.28 -4.47 7.43
CA SER A 108 -11.17 -3.64 6.99
C SER A 108 -10.18 -3.40 8.12
N VAL A 109 -8.89 -3.38 7.79
CA VAL A 109 -7.84 -2.89 8.66
C VAL A 109 -7.19 -1.67 8.02
N GLU A 110 -7.15 -0.57 8.75
CA GLU A 110 -6.40 0.63 8.38
C GLU A 110 -5.19 0.77 9.30
N ILE A 111 -4.03 0.91 8.68
CA ILE A 111 -2.76 0.91 9.41
C ILE A 111 -1.94 2.12 8.99
N PHE A 112 -1.48 2.87 9.99
CA PHE A 112 -0.47 3.90 9.79
C PHE A 112 0.85 3.27 9.35
N HIS A 113 1.36 3.66 8.21
CA HIS A 113 2.44 2.96 7.50
C HIS A 113 3.78 2.91 8.27
N ALA A 114 3.92 3.68 9.36
CA ALA A 114 5.09 3.59 10.23
C ALA A 114 5.21 2.23 10.97
N LEU A 115 4.13 1.46 11.08
CA LEU A 115 4.11 0.18 11.81
C LEU A 115 4.56 -1.00 10.95
N THR A 116 3.99 -1.09 9.74
CA THR A 116 4.17 -2.25 8.86
C THR A 116 3.86 -1.88 7.41
N ASP A 117 4.29 -2.71 6.47
CA ASP A 117 3.91 -2.66 5.07
C ASP A 117 2.71 -3.58 4.77
N GLY A 118 2.28 -3.57 3.48
CA GLY A 118 1.17 -4.41 3.04
C GLY A 118 1.36 -5.91 3.31
N GLY A 119 2.60 -6.40 3.37
CA GLY A 119 2.88 -7.80 3.69
C GLY A 119 2.57 -8.14 5.14
N GLY A 120 3.07 -7.34 6.09
CA GLY A 120 2.78 -7.59 7.51
C GLY A 120 1.32 -7.31 7.88
N ALA A 121 0.70 -6.29 7.27
CA ALA A 121 -0.72 -6.01 7.44
C ALA A 121 -1.61 -7.15 6.91
N LEU A 122 -1.21 -7.78 5.81
CA LEU A 122 -1.92 -8.93 5.23
C LEU A 122 -1.90 -10.13 6.17
N GLU A 123 -0.76 -10.42 6.81
CA GLU A 123 -0.68 -11.50 7.80
C GLU A 123 -1.62 -11.26 8.99
N PHE A 124 -1.71 -10.02 9.45
CA PHE A 124 -2.66 -9.65 10.50
C PHE A 124 -4.12 -9.82 10.04
N LEU A 125 -4.49 -9.30 8.87
CA LEU A 125 -5.87 -9.40 8.35
C LEU A 125 -6.28 -10.85 8.13
N LYS A 126 -5.41 -11.69 7.54
CA LYS A 126 -5.66 -13.12 7.36
C LYS A 126 -5.94 -13.82 8.70
N THR A 127 -5.08 -13.58 9.69
CA THR A 127 -5.22 -14.17 11.02
C THR A 127 -6.50 -13.70 11.72
N LEU A 128 -6.83 -12.40 11.60
CA LEU A 128 -8.05 -11.84 12.18
C LEU A 128 -9.33 -12.46 11.57
N VAL A 129 -9.40 -12.54 10.25
CA VAL A 129 -10.56 -13.09 9.55
C VAL A 129 -10.68 -14.60 9.77
N PHE A 130 -9.56 -15.33 9.79
CA PHE A 130 -9.56 -16.76 10.12
C PHE A 130 -10.11 -17.00 11.53
N GLN A 131 -9.64 -16.25 12.54
CA GLN A 131 -10.12 -16.35 13.92
C GLN A 131 -11.59 -15.94 14.04
N TYR A 132 -12.02 -14.93 13.28
CA TYR A 132 -13.42 -14.50 13.23
C TYR A 132 -14.33 -15.61 12.71
N LEU A 133 -13.97 -16.25 11.60
CA LEU A 133 -14.74 -17.36 11.02
C LEU A 133 -14.78 -18.55 11.98
N TYR A 134 -13.66 -18.88 12.61
CA TYR A 134 -13.61 -19.94 13.63
C TYR A 134 -14.57 -19.65 14.80
N LEU A 135 -14.61 -18.43 15.32
CA LEU A 135 -15.52 -18.04 16.42
C LEU A 135 -16.99 -17.94 15.98
N LEU A 136 -17.27 -17.78 14.68
CA LEU A 136 -18.61 -17.90 14.13
C LEU A 136 -19.14 -19.34 14.14
N GLY A 137 -18.25 -20.32 14.33
CA GLY A 137 -18.54 -21.74 14.23
C GLY A 137 -18.39 -22.31 12.81
N GLU A 138 -17.75 -21.52 11.91
CA GLU A 138 -17.43 -22.02 10.57
C GLU A 138 -16.28 -23.04 10.65
N HIS A 139 -16.36 -24.05 9.79
CA HIS A 139 -15.32 -25.07 9.74
C HIS A 139 -14.12 -24.59 8.95
N VAL A 140 -13.22 -23.87 9.62
CA VAL A 140 -11.95 -23.38 9.03
C VAL A 140 -10.74 -24.08 9.64
N GLU A 141 -9.84 -24.53 8.77
CA GLU A 141 -8.63 -25.26 9.13
C GLU A 141 -7.47 -24.80 8.24
N ASP A 142 -6.29 -24.61 8.80
CA ASP A 142 -5.09 -24.21 8.08
C ASP A 142 -4.12 -25.40 7.95
N LYS A 143 -4.37 -26.29 6.98
CA LYS A 143 -3.49 -27.42 6.67
C LYS A 143 -2.23 -27.00 5.92
N GLU A 144 -2.31 -25.87 5.23
CA GLU A 144 -1.27 -25.34 4.35
C GLU A 144 -0.25 -24.48 5.11
N GLY A 145 -0.52 -24.09 6.36
CA GLY A 145 0.34 -23.21 7.16
C GLY A 145 0.38 -21.78 6.64
N LEU A 146 -0.74 -21.30 6.11
CA LEU A 146 -0.89 -19.96 5.50
C LEU A 146 -1.30 -18.87 6.48
N ILE A 147 -1.66 -19.24 7.70
CA ILE A 147 -2.09 -18.34 8.78
C ILE A 147 -1.07 -18.35 9.91
N LEU A 148 -0.74 -17.19 10.42
CA LEU A 148 0.01 -17.11 11.68
C LEU A 148 -0.91 -17.52 12.84
N PRO A 149 -0.62 -18.65 13.56
CA PRO A 149 -1.58 -19.16 14.54
C PRO A 149 -1.89 -18.13 15.64
N PRO A 150 -3.19 -17.81 15.88
CA PRO A 150 -3.58 -16.76 16.83
C PRO A 150 -3.05 -16.97 18.26
N ALA A 151 -2.94 -18.25 18.68
CA ALA A 151 -2.42 -18.63 20.00
C ALA A 151 -0.89 -18.68 20.08
N SER A 152 -0.16 -18.44 18.99
CA SER A 152 1.30 -18.45 19.01
C SER A 152 1.87 -17.13 19.52
N PHE A 153 3.10 -17.17 20.03
CA PHE A 153 3.82 -15.96 20.43
C PHE A 153 4.47 -15.27 19.24
N ALA A 154 4.55 -13.94 19.29
CA ALA A 154 5.34 -13.16 18.35
C ALA A 154 6.82 -13.57 18.41
N ARG A 155 7.43 -13.80 17.26
CA ARG A 155 8.84 -14.15 17.16
C ARG A 155 9.67 -12.88 17.12
N TYR A 156 10.82 -12.86 17.78
CA TYR A 156 11.75 -11.72 17.76
C TYR A 156 12.11 -11.27 16.32
N ALA A 157 12.31 -12.24 15.43
CA ALA A 157 12.61 -11.97 14.02
C ALA A 157 11.50 -11.18 13.29
N GLU A 158 10.24 -11.30 13.72
CA GLU A 158 9.11 -10.58 13.12
C GLU A 158 9.13 -9.08 13.47
N ALA A 159 9.76 -8.70 14.57
CA ALA A 159 9.93 -7.31 15.00
C ALA A 159 11.23 -6.66 14.49
N GLN A 160 12.11 -7.41 13.80
CA GLN A 160 13.40 -6.89 13.34
C GLN A 160 13.29 -5.92 12.18
N ASP A 161 14.19 -4.93 12.14
CA ASP A 161 14.43 -4.05 11.01
C ASP A 161 15.31 -4.76 9.97
N SER A 162 14.69 -5.39 8.98
CA SER A 162 15.36 -6.19 7.95
C SER A 162 16.26 -5.37 7.02
N PHE A 163 16.06 -4.06 6.91
CA PHE A 163 16.98 -3.20 6.16
C PHE A 163 18.40 -3.26 6.72
N LYS A 164 18.54 -3.30 8.05
CA LYS A 164 19.86 -3.38 8.70
C LYS A 164 20.53 -4.73 8.48
N ALA A 165 19.74 -5.81 8.46
CA ALA A 165 20.25 -7.17 8.26
C ALA A 165 20.78 -7.40 6.84
N HIS A 166 20.23 -6.73 5.83
CA HIS A 166 20.57 -6.91 4.43
C HIS A 166 21.32 -5.72 3.79
N TYR A 167 21.83 -4.80 4.61
CA TYR A 167 22.55 -3.63 4.13
C TYR A 167 23.84 -4.02 3.39
N THR A 168 24.08 -3.34 2.25
CA THR A 168 25.34 -3.36 1.50
C THR A 168 25.90 -1.95 1.37
N SER A 169 27.19 -1.79 1.09
CA SER A 169 27.83 -0.46 0.92
C SER A 169 27.75 0.06 -0.52
N VAL A 170 27.31 -0.75 -1.46
CA VAL A 170 27.23 -0.38 -2.89
C VAL A 170 25.98 0.44 -3.13
N MET A 171 26.13 1.68 -3.54
CA MET A 171 25.06 2.62 -3.81
C MET A 171 24.88 2.84 -5.30
N ALA A 172 23.62 3.04 -5.74
CA ALA A 172 23.32 3.56 -7.07
C ALA A 172 23.26 5.08 -7.04
N GLU A 173 23.79 5.73 -8.06
CA GLU A 173 23.45 7.11 -8.36
C GLU A 173 22.13 7.13 -9.10
N SER A 174 21.09 7.64 -8.47
CA SER A 174 19.78 7.85 -9.11
C SER A 174 19.60 9.35 -9.35
N ARG A 175 19.60 9.77 -10.60
CA ARG A 175 19.07 11.08 -10.97
C ARG A 175 17.57 10.94 -11.15
N MET A 176 16.81 11.52 -10.25
CA MET A 176 15.37 11.62 -10.39
C MET A 176 15.04 12.90 -11.16
N SER A 177 14.40 12.78 -12.32
CA SER A 177 13.81 13.90 -13.03
C SER A 177 12.40 14.17 -12.51
N GLU A 178 11.93 15.41 -12.60
CA GLU A 178 10.55 15.73 -12.30
C GLU A 178 9.59 14.97 -13.23
N ALA A 179 8.58 14.35 -12.65
CA ALA A 179 7.53 13.64 -13.38
C ALA A 179 6.33 14.56 -13.70
N LEU A 180 5.54 14.15 -14.67
CA LEU A 180 4.23 14.76 -14.92
C LEU A 180 3.37 14.65 -13.67
N GLN A 181 2.86 15.78 -13.18
CA GLN A 181 1.90 15.83 -12.08
C GLN A 181 0.47 15.90 -12.62
N ILE A 182 -0.45 15.11 -12.05
CA ILE A 182 -1.86 15.14 -12.42
C ILE A 182 -2.52 16.30 -11.68
N PRO A 183 -3.04 17.33 -12.38
CA PRO A 183 -3.80 18.40 -11.76
C PRO A 183 -5.21 17.93 -11.39
N GLY A 184 -5.88 18.66 -10.52
CA GLY A 184 -7.29 18.39 -10.21
C GLY A 184 -7.84 19.27 -9.10
N THR A 185 -9.17 19.27 -8.98
CA THR A 185 -9.94 19.99 -7.99
C THR A 185 -10.14 19.13 -6.75
N ARG A 186 -9.69 19.59 -5.58
CA ARG A 186 -9.87 18.84 -4.32
C ARG A 186 -11.35 18.71 -3.97
N PHE A 187 -11.72 17.58 -3.37
CA PHE A 187 -13.06 17.41 -2.80
C PHE A 187 -13.34 18.47 -1.71
N SER A 188 -14.56 18.97 -1.68
CA SER A 188 -15.06 19.83 -0.62
C SER A 188 -16.41 19.30 -0.11
N PRO A 189 -16.49 18.78 1.14
CA PRO A 189 -15.40 18.64 2.12
C PRO A 189 -14.29 17.70 1.68
N TYR A 190 -13.09 17.87 2.23
CA TYR A 190 -11.95 17.00 1.91
C TYR A 190 -12.22 15.55 2.30
N GLY A 191 -11.93 14.64 1.39
CA GLY A 191 -12.07 13.20 1.58
C GLY A 191 -11.41 12.41 0.46
N HIS A 192 -11.59 11.08 0.50
CA HIS A 192 -11.11 10.19 -0.55
C HIS A 192 -12.28 9.45 -1.19
N ASN A 193 -12.34 9.53 -2.52
CA ASN A 193 -13.18 8.66 -3.31
C ASN A 193 -12.36 7.43 -3.73
N VAL A 194 -12.99 6.25 -3.64
CA VAL A 194 -12.37 4.97 -4.00
C VAL A 194 -13.21 4.32 -5.10
N ILE A 195 -12.54 3.88 -6.16
CA ILE A 195 -13.14 3.18 -7.30
C ILE A 195 -12.48 1.82 -7.41
N HIS A 196 -13.28 0.75 -7.35
CA HIS A 196 -12.83 -0.63 -7.51
C HIS A 196 -13.29 -1.17 -8.85
N GLY A 197 -12.38 -1.73 -9.62
CA GLY A 197 -12.67 -2.56 -10.79
C GLY A 197 -12.37 -4.01 -10.48
N MET A 198 -13.38 -4.87 -10.58
CA MET A 198 -13.32 -6.31 -10.29
C MET A 198 -13.33 -7.10 -11.59
N ILE A 199 -12.40 -8.05 -11.72
CA ILE A 199 -12.19 -8.85 -12.93
C ILE A 199 -11.62 -10.23 -12.58
N HIS A 200 -11.85 -11.24 -13.42
CA HIS A 200 -11.24 -12.56 -13.24
C HIS A 200 -9.72 -12.53 -13.40
N ALA A 201 -8.99 -12.89 -12.32
CA ALA A 201 -7.53 -12.83 -12.27
C ALA A 201 -6.86 -13.75 -13.30
N SER A 202 -7.36 -14.98 -13.45
CA SER A 202 -6.85 -15.96 -14.41
C SER A 202 -6.96 -15.47 -15.85
N ARG A 203 -8.11 -14.89 -16.22
CA ARG A 203 -8.38 -14.37 -17.58
C ARG A 203 -7.50 -13.16 -17.90
N LEU A 204 -7.40 -12.20 -16.96
CA LEU A 204 -6.56 -11.02 -17.16
C LEU A 204 -5.06 -11.38 -17.21
N ASN A 205 -4.62 -12.32 -16.37
CA ASN A 205 -3.27 -12.88 -16.46
C ASN A 205 -3.00 -13.55 -17.82
N GLY A 206 -4.01 -14.25 -18.37
CA GLY A 206 -3.96 -14.83 -19.71
C GLY A 206 -3.71 -13.77 -20.77
N ALA A 207 -4.46 -12.65 -20.74
CA ALA A 207 -4.30 -11.54 -21.66
C ALA A 207 -2.89 -10.91 -21.59
N ALA A 208 -2.37 -10.69 -20.38
CA ALA A 208 -1.00 -10.19 -20.20
C ALA A 208 0.07 -11.16 -20.73
N LYS A 209 -0.09 -12.47 -20.50
CA LYS A 209 0.81 -13.51 -21.00
C LYS A 209 0.82 -13.59 -22.53
N GLN A 210 -0.33 -13.40 -23.19
CA GLN A 210 -0.41 -13.35 -24.66
C GLN A 210 0.41 -12.18 -25.24
N LYS A 211 0.55 -11.10 -24.47
CA LYS A 211 1.42 -9.97 -24.81
C LYS A 211 2.89 -10.17 -24.38
N GLY A 212 3.26 -11.31 -23.81
CA GLY A 212 4.63 -11.62 -23.37
C GLY A 212 5.11 -10.85 -22.14
N VAL A 213 4.19 -10.26 -21.35
CA VAL A 213 4.53 -9.42 -20.20
C VAL A 213 3.88 -9.93 -18.90
N THR A 214 4.38 -9.48 -17.76
CA THR A 214 3.73 -9.72 -16.47
C THR A 214 2.44 -8.89 -16.34
N LEU A 215 1.50 -9.35 -15.52
CA LEU A 215 0.28 -8.58 -15.24
C LEU A 215 0.58 -7.16 -14.75
N THR A 216 1.57 -7.00 -13.87
CA THR A 216 1.96 -5.68 -13.36
C THR A 216 2.49 -4.78 -14.49
N ALA A 217 3.33 -5.32 -15.40
CA ALA A 217 3.81 -4.57 -16.56
C ALA A 217 2.68 -4.17 -17.51
N TYR A 218 1.74 -5.10 -17.73
CA TYR A 218 0.56 -4.86 -18.57
C TYR A 218 -0.30 -3.71 -18.03
N LEU A 219 -0.68 -3.79 -16.74
CA LEU A 219 -1.47 -2.74 -16.08
C LEU A 219 -0.73 -1.39 -16.03
N THR A 220 0.59 -1.43 -15.81
CA THR A 220 1.41 -0.21 -15.79
C THR A 220 1.43 0.49 -17.13
N ALA A 221 1.59 -0.26 -18.23
CA ALA A 221 1.59 0.33 -19.57
C ALA A 221 0.24 0.95 -19.93
N ILE A 222 -0.87 0.26 -19.61
CA ILE A 222 -2.22 0.80 -19.81
C ILE A 222 -2.44 2.06 -18.96
N LEU A 223 -1.94 2.08 -17.71
CA LEU A 223 -2.06 3.25 -16.84
C LEU A 223 -1.26 4.45 -17.37
N ILE A 224 -0.05 4.21 -17.89
CA ILE A 224 0.75 5.26 -18.53
C ILE A 224 0.02 5.82 -19.77
N MET A 225 -0.56 4.97 -20.60
CA MET A 225 -1.35 5.41 -21.76
C MET A 225 -2.58 6.21 -21.34
N ALA A 226 -3.31 5.75 -20.32
CA ALA A 226 -4.48 6.47 -19.80
C ALA A 226 -4.11 7.86 -19.25
N VAL A 227 -2.98 7.98 -18.54
CA VAL A 227 -2.46 9.29 -18.10
C VAL A 227 -2.07 10.14 -19.31
N TYR A 228 -1.34 9.57 -20.28
CA TYR A 228 -0.90 10.30 -21.48
C TYR A 228 -2.07 10.89 -22.25
N GLU A 229 -3.05 10.07 -22.62
CA GLU A 229 -4.21 10.49 -23.41
C GLU A 229 -5.06 11.55 -22.70
N THR A 230 -5.21 11.41 -21.37
CA THR A 230 -5.97 12.38 -20.56
C THR A 230 -5.22 13.69 -20.36
N MET A 231 -3.87 13.64 -20.20
CA MET A 231 -3.05 14.81 -19.88
C MET A 231 -2.39 15.46 -21.10
N LEU A 232 -2.58 14.92 -22.30
CA LEU A 232 -1.97 15.43 -23.52
C LEU A 232 -2.17 16.95 -23.73
N PRO A 233 -3.37 17.52 -23.48
CA PRO A 233 -3.57 18.97 -23.61
C PRO A 233 -2.70 19.82 -22.67
N PHE A 234 -2.27 19.27 -21.57
CA PHE A 234 -1.55 19.98 -20.49
C PHE A 234 -0.04 19.75 -20.51
N ASN A 235 0.44 18.60 -20.99
CA ASN A 235 1.85 18.22 -20.89
C ASN A 235 2.65 18.41 -22.19
N LYS A 236 2.06 18.26 -23.36
CA LYS A 236 2.74 18.27 -24.67
C LYS A 236 4.02 17.42 -24.71
N GLY A 237 4.10 16.35 -23.89
CA GLY A 237 5.24 15.45 -23.80
C GLY A 237 6.49 16.02 -23.09
N SER A 238 6.41 17.14 -22.39
CA SER A 238 7.57 17.81 -21.78
C SER A 238 8.15 17.09 -20.55
N ARG A 239 7.32 16.35 -19.79
CA ARG A 239 7.72 15.61 -18.59
C ARG A 239 7.41 14.12 -18.74
N PRO A 240 8.25 13.20 -18.19
CA PRO A 240 7.95 11.78 -18.21
C PRO A 240 6.75 11.45 -17.32
N ILE A 241 5.99 10.44 -17.74
CA ILE A 241 5.00 9.80 -16.87
C ILE A 241 5.73 8.73 -16.07
N VAL A 242 5.71 8.83 -14.74
CA VAL A 242 6.45 7.94 -13.84
C VAL A 242 5.50 7.24 -12.88
N ILE A 243 5.47 5.92 -12.96
CA ILE A 243 4.73 5.08 -12.01
C ILE A 243 5.70 4.57 -10.95
N SER A 244 5.44 4.96 -9.71
CA SER A 244 6.21 4.49 -8.55
C SER A 244 5.65 3.18 -8.04
N MET A 245 6.51 2.16 -7.85
CA MET A 245 6.09 0.82 -7.44
C MET A 245 6.85 0.34 -6.21
N PRO A 246 6.18 0.10 -5.10
CA PRO A 246 6.77 -0.63 -3.98
C PRO A 246 6.95 -2.11 -4.33
N VAL A 247 8.14 -2.64 -4.07
CA VAL A 247 8.54 -4.04 -4.28
C VAL A 247 8.77 -4.69 -2.92
N ASN A 248 8.05 -5.76 -2.62
CA ASN A 248 8.24 -6.54 -1.39
C ASN A 248 9.60 -7.25 -1.43
N LEU A 249 10.51 -6.85 -0.56
CA LEU A 249 11.88 -7.37 -0.51
C LEU A 249 11.98 -8.79 0.09
N ARG A 250 10.97 -9.25 0.85
CA ARG A 250 10.98 -10.59 1.48
C ARG A 250 11.08 -11.73 0.48
N LYS A 251 10.60 -11.51 -0.75
CA LYS A 251 10.71 -12.50 -1.84
C LYS A 251 12.13 -12.64 -2.40
N ILE A 252 12.99 -11.65 -2.16
CA ILE A 252 14.34 -11.54 -2.73
C ILE A 252 15.40 -11.67 -1.62
N PHE A 253 15.11 -11.11 -0.47
CA PHE A 253 15.94 -11.16 0.73
C PHE A 253 15.15 -11.86 1.84
N PRO A 254 15.48 -13.13 2.17
CA PRO A 254 14.72 -13.89 3.15
C PRO A 254 14.57 -13.15 4.48
N SER A 255 13.32 -12.93 4.89
CA SER A 255 12.98 -12.24 6.12
C SER A 255 11.59 -12.66 6.59
N SER A 256 11.46 -12.92 7.88
CA SER A 256 10.18 -13.13 8.57
C SER A 256 9.64 -11.87 9.24
N SER A 257 10.28 -10.72 9.06
CA SER A 257 9.82 -9.45 9.64
C SER A 257 8.42 -9.09 9.16
N LEU A 258 7.56 -8.72 10.10
CA LEU A 258 6.23 -8.16 9.85
C LEU A 258 6.25 -6.63 9.76
N ARG A 259 7.43 -6.01 9.86
CA ARG A 259 7.62 -4.57 9.73
C ARG A 259 7.79 -4.16 8.28
N ASN A 260 8.07 -2.88 8.03
CA ASN A 260 8.35 -2.41 6.67
C ASN A 260 9.61 -3.07 6.10
N PHE A 261 9.47 -3.75 4.96
CA PHE A 261 10.59 -4.27 4.21
C PHE A 261 10.30 -4.27 2.72
N PHE A 262 10.33 -3.09 2.12
CA PHE A 262 10.09 -2.86 0.70
C PHE A 262 11.09 -1.86 0.13
N ALA A 263 11.32 -1.91 -1.17
CA ALA A 263 12.00 -0.87 -1.93
C ALA A 263 11.02 -0.25 -2.91
N VAL A 264 11.27 0.98 -3.32
CA VAL A 264 10.49 1.66 -4.36
C VAL A 264 11.30 1.72 -5.63
N ILE A 265 10.70 1.28 -6.75
CA ILE A 265 11.23 1.46 -8.10
C ILE A 265 10.33 2.43 -8.88
N ASN A 266 10.94 3.26 -9.70
CA ASN A 266 10.22 4.20 -10.57
C ASN A 266 10.33 3.73 -12.01
N ILE A 267 9.18 3.50 -12.65
CA ILE A 267 9.06 3.13 -14.07
C ILE A 267 8.60 4.37 -14.82
N GLY A 268 9.49 4.97 -15.60
CA GLY A 268 9.25 6.23 -16.29
C GLY A 268 9.25 6.07 -17.80
N VAL A 269 8.29 6.72 -18.48
CA VAL A 269 8.22 6.78 -19.93
C VAL A 269 8.12 8.22 -20.38
N GLN A 270 9.08 8.65 -21.20
CA GLN A 270 9.01 9.93 -21.92
C GLN A 270 8.13 9.70 -23.16
N MET A 271 6.88 10.11 -23.07
CA MET A 271 5.94 9.93 -24.18
C MET A 271 6.30 10.82 -25.37
N LYS A 272 6.15 10.27 -26.56
CA LYS A 272 6.33 10.94 -27.85
C LYS A 272 5.09 10.75 -28.69
N GLU A 273 4.84 11.68 -29.62
CA GLU A 273 3.75 11.54 -30.58
C GLU A 273 3.91 10.24 -31.38
N GLY A 274 2.81 9.53 -31.59
CA GLY A 274 2.77 8.26 -32.33
C GLY A 274 3.20 7.02 -31.56
N MET A 275 3.62 7.12 -30.28
CA MET A 275 3.91 5.93 -29.47
C MET A 275 2.64 5.10 -29.24
N THR A 276 2.79 3.81 -29.47
CA THR A 276 1.73 2.80 -29.27
C THR A 276 1.80 2.19 -27.87
N LEU A 277 0.74 1.47 -27.48
CA LEU A 277 0.76 0.69 -26.22
C LEU A 277 1.89 -0.37 -26.22
N ASP A 278 2.15 -1.00 -27.37
CA ASP A 278 3.21 -2.03 -27.46
C ASP A 278 4.62 -1.41 -27.24
N ASP A 279 4.85 -0.19 -27.72
CA ASP A 279 6.10 0.56 -27.43
C ASP A 279 6.24 0.83 -25.94
N VAL A 280 5.18 1.32 -25.30
CA VAL A 280 5.17 1.59 -23.86
C VAL A 280 5.35 0.29 -23.06
N GLN A 281 4.69 -0.80 -23.46
CA GLN A 281 4.86 -2.11 -22.81
C GLN A 281 6.31 -2.60 -22.88
N GLY A 282 6.97 -2.45 -24.02
CA GLY A 282 8.37 -2.83 -24.19
C GLY A 282 9.28 -2.08 -23.22
N ILE A 283 9.11 -0.76 -23.11
CA ILE A 283 9.88 0.10 -22.20
C ILE A 283 9.61 -0.29 -20.73
N VAL A 284 8.35 -0.44 -20.35
CA VAL A 284 7.94 -0.82 -18.99
C VAL A 284 8.52 -2.18 -18.61
N HIS A 285 8.38 -3.18 -19.50
CA HIS A 285 8.87 -4.53 -19.26
C HIS A 285 10.39 -4.56 -19.06
N ALA A 286 11.15 -3.86 -19.92
CA ALA A 286 12.60 -3.77 -19.81
C ALA A 286 13.03 -3.14 -18.47
N GLN A 287 12.45 -1.99 -18.10
CA GLN A 287 12.77 -1.32 -16.84
C GLN A 287 12.38 -2.17 -15.62
N MET A 288 11.22 -2.85 -15.64
CA MET A 288 10.82 -3.72 -14.54
C MET A 288 11.80 -4.89 -14.38
N LYS A 289 12.19 -5.54 -15.49
CA LYS A 289 13.16 -6.65 -15.47
C LYS A 289 14.51 -6.21 -14.87
N GLU A 290 15.00 -5.04 -15.22
CA GLU A 290 16.24 -4.46 -14.70
C GLU A 290 16.11 -4.11 -13.20
N LYS A 291 15.07 -3.33 -12.85
CA LYS A 291 14.91 -2.70 -11.52
C LYS A 291 14.41 -3.66 -10.43
N THR A 292 13.93 -4.85 -10.79
CA THR A 292 13.58 -5.89 -9.82
C THR A 292 14.70 -6.90 -9.57
N THR A 293 15.88 -6.72 -10.16
CA THR A 293 17.03 -7.58 -9.88
C THR A 293 17.53 -7.38 -8.44
N LYS A 294 18.07 -8.45 -7.84
CA LYS A 294 18.65 -8.41 -6.50
C LYS A 294 19.73 -7.33 -6.38
N SER A 295 20.56 -7.17 -7.41
CA SER A 295 21.61 -6.15 -7.45
C SER A 295 21.04 -4.75 -7.38
N TYR A 296 20.07 -4.41 -8.23
CA TYR A 296 19.44 -3.09 -8.25
C TYR A 296 18.76 -2.77 -6.91
N LEU A 297 17.98 -3.72 -6.37
CA LEU A 297 17.26 -3.54 -5.10
C LEU A 297 18.20 -3.43 -3.90
N SER A 298 19.35 -4.15 -3.91
CA SER A 298 20.40 -3.96 -2.89
C SER A 298 20.97 -2.55 -2.93
N GLN A 299 21.23 -2.01 -4.12
CA GLN A 299 21.75 -0.65 -4.29
C GLN A 299 20.71 0.41 -3.88
N ALA A 300 19.45 0.23 -4.25
CA ALA A 300 18.36 1.12 -3.84
C ALA A 300 18.20 1.16 -2.32
N MET A 301 18.26 -0.01 -1.67
CA MET A 301 18.22 -0.14 -0.22
C MET A 301 19.44 0.56 0.44
N ALA A 302 20.63 0.35 -0.08
CA ALA A 302 21.85 1.00 0.43
C ALA A 302 21.77 2.53 0.31
N SER A 303 21.27 3.03 -0.82
CA SER A 303 21.09 4.46 -1.08
C SER A 303 20.10 5.09 -0.10
N SER A 304 18.99 4.42 0.20
CA SER A 304 17.99 4.90 1.17
C SER A 304 18.57 5.01 2.59
N MET A 305 19.46 4.10 2.97
CA MET A 305 20.04 4.05 4.32
C MET A 305 21.22 5.00 4.54
N LYS A 306 21.75 5.63 3.48
CA LYS A 306 22.93 6.51 3.54
C LYS A 306 22.78 7.62 4.59
N TYR A 307 21.64 8.28 4.62
CA TYR A 307 21.39 9.40 5.53
C TYR A 307 21.29 8.96 7.00
N GLU A 308 20.82 7.76 7.27
CA GLU A 308 20.70 7.24 8.64
C GLU A 308 22.05 6.93 9.28
N LYS A 309 23.07 6.61 8.47
CA LYS A 309 24.43 6.29 8.93
C LYS A 309 25.28 7.51 9.23
N ASN A 310 24.86 8.71 8.79
CA ASN A 310 25.60 9.93 9.08
C ASN A 310 25.50 10.26 10.58
N LEU A 311 26.68 10.36 11.24
CA LEU A 311 26.78 10.68 12.67
C LEU A 311 26.10 12.02 13.02
N LEU A 312 26.21 13.03 12.16
CA LEU A 312 25.56 14.33 12.37
C LEU A 312 24.03 14.20 12.43
N SER A 313 23.45 13.29 11.62
CA SER A 313 22.01 13.04 11.64
C SER A 313 21.52 12.48 12.98
N ARG A 314 22.38 11.81 13.77
CA ARG A 314 21.98 11.21 15.06
C ARG A 314 21.72 12.26 16.13
N PHE A 315 22.47 13.35 16.14
CA PHE A 315 22.38 14.42 17.13
C PHE A 315 21.52 15.61 16.69
N THR A 316 20.99 15.59 15.48
CA THR A 316 20.07 16.63 15.01
C THR A 316 18.75 16.56 15.78
N PRO A 317 18.22 17.67 16.34
CA PRO A 317 16.93 17.69 17.00
C PRO A 317 15.78 17.20 16.11
N LEU A 318 14.80 16.51 16.70
CA LEU A 318 13.72 15.85 15.99
C LEU A 318 12.98 16.76 14.99
N LYS A 319 12.65 17.99 15.39
CA LYS A 319 11.94 18.95 14.54
C LYS A 319 12.71 19.30 13.25
N LEU A 320 14.02 19.45 13.34
CA LEU A 320 14.87 19.72 12.18
C LEU A 320 15.00 18.50 11.26
N LYS A 321 15.06 17.29 11.84
CA LYS A 321 14.99 16.05 11.06
C LYS A 321 13.68 15.92 10.29
N ASP A 322 12.56 16.14 10.97
CA ASP A 322 11.24 16.06 10.34
C ASP A 322 11.13 17.05 9.16
N LEU A 323 11.66 18.27 9.31
CA LEU A 323 11.69 19.26 8.23
C LEU A 323 12.55 18.79 7.05
N ALA A 324 13.74 18.27 7.31
CA ALA A 324 14.64 17.77 6.27
C ALA A 324 14.05 16.53 5.55
N ILE A 325 13.43 15.61 6.30
CA ILE A 325 12.76 14.44 5.73
C ILE A 325 11.56 14.89 4.86
N ARG A 326 10.76 15.83 5.31
CA ARG A 326 9.62 16.37 4.56
C ARG A 326 10.08 17.02 3.26
N TYR A 327 11.09 17.88 3.33
CA TYR A 327 11.67 18.50 2.13
C TYR A 327 12.19 17.45 1.13
N GLY A 328 12.93 16.44 1.63
CA GLY A 328 13.43 15.36 0.78
C GLY A 328 12.31 14.51 0.17
N PHE A 329 11.26 14.24 0.92
CA PHE A 329 10.10 13.51 0.44
C PHE A 329 9.35 14.29 -0.66
N ASP A 330 9.13 15.59 -0.46
CA ASP A 330 8.42 16.43 -1.43
C ASP A 330 9.18 16.53 -2.76
N HIS A 331 10.53 16.73 -2.72
CA HIS A 331 11.35 16.94 -3.91
C HIS A 331 11.80 15.63 -4.58
N TYR A 332 12.19 14.64 -3.80
CA TYR A 332 12.76 13.39 -4.35
C TYR A 332 11.76 12.23 -4.35
N GLY A 333 10.68 12.32 -3.60
CA GLY A 333 9.63 11.30 -3.55
C GLY A 333 8.41 11.65 -4.37
N GLU A 334 7.80 12.79 -4.07
CA GLU A 334 6.51 13.17 -4.68
C GLU A 334 6.67 13.79 -6.07
N GLU A 335 7.64 14.70 -6.30
CA GLU A 335 7.86 15.31 -7.62
C GLU A 335 8.45 14.34 -8.64
N ALA A 336 9.08 13.26 -8.17
CA ALA A 336 9.68 12.24 -9.04
C ALA A 336 8.70 11.19 -9.55
N LYS A 337 7.42 11.26 -9.20
CA LYS A 337 6.38 10.32 -9.64
C LYS A 337 5.10 11.03 -10.08
N THR A 338 4.38 10.42 -11.01
CA THR A 338 3.02 10.82 -11.42
C THR A 338 1.99 10.25 -10.46
N LEU A 339 2.08 8.95 -10.19
CA LEU A 339 1.26 8.23 -9.22
C LEU A 339 1.95 6.94 -8.78
N THR A 340 1.39 6.30 -7.76
CA THR A 340 1.88 5.00 -7.26
C THR A 340 0.95 3.87 -7.72
N LEU A 341 1.54 2.76 -8.16
CA LEU A 341 0.86 1.48 -8.37
C LEU A 341 1.48 0.43 -7.46
N THR A 342 0.71 -0.10 -6.51
CA THR A 342 1.11 -1.23 -5.68
C THR A 342 0.38 -2.50 -6.11
N ASN A 343 1.07 -3.64 -6.09
CA ASN A 343 0.46 -4.92 -6.40
C ASN A 343 0.85 -5.94 -5.31
N LEU A 344 -0.12 -6.31 -4.46
CA LEU A 344 0.07 -7.35 -3.46
C LEU A 344 0.14 -8.75 -4.09
N GLY A 345 -0.33 -8.88 -5.34
CA GLY A 345 -0.39 -10.14 -6.06
C GLY A 345 -1.54 -11.03 -5.60
N ARG A 346 -1.38 -12.34 -5.83
CA ARG A 346 -2.31 -13.35 -5.35
C ARG A 346 -2.10 -13.54 -3.85
N ILE A 347 -3.22 -13.53 -3.13
CA ILE A 347 -3.26 -13.79 -1.70
C ILE A 347 -3.68 -15.24 -1.50
N ASP A 348 -2.78 -16.01 -0.89
CA ASP A 348 -3.03 -17.40 -0.54
C ASP A 348 -3.61 -17.47 0.88
N ILE A 349 -4.76 -18.15 1.00
CA ILE A 349 -5.48 -18.44 2.24
C ILE A 349 -5.87 -19.92 2.26
N PRO A 350 -6.14 -20.52 3.43
CA PRO A 350 -6.61 -21.89 3.53
C PRO A 350 -7.87 -22.14 2.68
N ALA A 351 -7.93 -23.29 2.02
CA ALA A 351 -9.06 -23.65 1.15
C ALA A 351 -10.41 -23.60 1.88
N SER A 352 -10.44 -23.99 3.16
CA SER A 352 -11.63 -23.91 4.01
C SER A 352 -12.06 -22.46 4.28
N MET A 353 -11.11 -21.52 4.42
CA MET A 353 -11.39 -20.09 4.58
C MET A 353 -11.87 -19.47 3.27
N ALA A 354 -11.34 -19.93 2.13
CA ALA A 354 -11.61 -19.38 0.81
C ALA A 354 -13.09 -19.37 0.45
N ALA A 355 -13.87 -20.38 0.91
CA ALA A 355 -15.32 -20.49 0.69
C ALA A 355 -16.12 -19.32 1.32
N HIS A 356 -15.57 -18.64 2.32
CA HIS A 356 -16.20 -17.54 3.05
C HIS A 356 -15.75 -16.15 2.58
N ILE A 357 -14.84 -16.07 1.59
CA ILE A 357 -14.26 -14.80 1.09
C ILE A 357 -14.66 -14.58 -0.38
N GLU A 358 -15.32 -13.47 -0.66
CA GLU A 358 -15.70 -13.09 -2.02
C GLU A 358 -14.55 -12.38 -2.75
N SER A 359 -13.93 -11.41 -2.10
CA SER A 359 -12.88 -10.59 -2.71
C SER A 359 -11.98 -9.94 -1.64
N MET A 360 -10.87 -9.38 -2.11
CA MET A 360 -10.00 -8.54 -1.30
C MET A 360 -9.76 -7.20 -2.00
N GLU A 361 -9.80 -6.14 -1.21
CA GLU A 361 -9.55 -4.77 -1.63
C GLU A 361 -8.31 -4.23 -0.94
N THR A 362 -7.48 -3.52 -1.68
CA THR A 362 -6.34 -2.78 -1.15
C THR A 362 -6.48 -1.33 -1.53
N THR A 363 -6.42 -0.42 -0.56
CA THR A 363 -6.54 1.01 -0.81
C THR A 363 -5.30 1.73 -0.33
N MET A 364 -4.66 2.46 -1.23
CA MET A 364 -3.58 3.39 -0.89
C MET A 364 -4.12 4.81 -0.77
N TYR A 365 -3.56 5.58 0.16
CA TYR A 365 -3.91 6.99 0.30
C TYR A 365 -3.35 7.83 -0.86
N PRO A 366 -4.11 8.80 -1.37
CA PRO A 366 -3.59 9.84 -2.25
C PRO A 366 -2.80 10.89 -1.44
N THR A 367 -1.97 11.67 -2.13
CA THR A 367 -1.18 12.77 -1.53
C THR A 367 -1.45 14.09 -2.23
N ALA A 368 -0.81 15.16 -1.75
CA ALA A 368 -0.93 16.49 -2.37
C ALA A 368 -0.45 16.51 -3.83
N LYS A 369 0.66 15.85 -4.13
CA LYS A 369 1.26 15.82 -5.48
C LYS A 369 0.93 14.56 -6.27
N SER A 370 0.44 13.52 -5.62
CA SER A 370 -0.06 12.28 -6.25
C SER A 370 -1.54 12.10 -5.88
N PRO A 371 -2.45 12.86 -6.53
CA PRO A 371 -3.85 12.96 -6.12
C PRO A 371 -4.66 11.70 -6.36
N MET A 372 -4.10 10.72 -7.05
CA MET A 372 -4.67 9.39 -7.21
C MET A 372 -3.58 8.33 -7.14
N ASN A 373 -3.88 7.19 -6.54
CA ASN A 373 -2.99 6.04 -6.47
C ASN A 373 -3.75 4.76 -6.78
N CYS A 374 -3.05 3.78 -7.34
CA CYS A 374 -3.61 2.50 -7.77
C CYS A 374 -3.08 1.37 -6.90
N ALA A 375 -3.95 0.43 -6.51
CA ALA A 375 -3.58 -0.79 -5.81
C ALA A 375 -4.24 -1.99 -6.46
N VAL A 376 -3.54 -3.13 -6.49
CA VAL A 376 -4.01 -4.38 -7.09
C VAL A 376 -3.83 -5.50 -6.08
N SER A 377 -4.86 -6.32 -5.92
CA SER A 377 -4.84 -7.54 -5.11
C SER A 377 -5.75 -8.59 -5.72
N SER A 378 -5.45 -9.86 -5.50
CA SER A 378 -6.32 -10.94 -5.96
C SER A 378 -6.44 -12.07 -4.94
N ILE A 379 -7.65 -12.60 -4.81
CA ILE A 379 -8.01 -13.75 -3.98
C ILE A 379 -9.09 -14.55 -4.72
N ASN A 380 -9.09 -15.87 -4.61
CA ASN A 380 -10.11 -16.76 -5.20
C ASN A 380 -10.44 -16.48 -6.69
N ASP A 381 -9.44 -16.24 -7.52
CA ASP A 381 -9.60 -15.81 -8.92
C ASP A 381 -10.29 -14.45 -9.12
N GLN A 382 -10.65 -13.74 -8.05
CA GLN A 382 -11.13 -12.37 -8.13
C GLN A 382 -9.96 -11.39 -7.99
N LEU A 383 -9.69 -10.61 -9.02
CA LEU A 383 -8.71 -9.51 -8.97
C LEU A 383 -9.47 -8.20 -8.81
N THR A 384 -9.01 -7.39 -7.86
CA THR A 384 -9.52 -6.05 -7.61
C THR A 384 -8.44 -5.02 -7.92
N ILE A 385 -8.74 -4.08 -8.80
CA ILE A 385 -7.94 -2.89 -9.10
C ILE A 385 -8.62 -1.71 -8.43
N THR A 386 -7.95 -1.10 -7.48
CA THR A 386 -8.49 0.00 -6.67
C THR A 386 -7.77 1.29 -6.98
N PHE A 387 -8.52 2.32 -7.31
CA PHE A 387 -8.03 3.70 -7.35
C PHE A 387 -8.57 4.47 -6.16
N ALA A 388 -7.70 5.12 -5.41
CA ALA A 388 -8.08 6.12 -4.41
C ALA A 388 -7.67 7.50 -4.90
N ARG A 389 -8.57 8.48 -4.85
CA ARG A 389 -8.34 9.85 -5.29
C ARG A 389 -8.85 10.86 -4.27
N ASN A 390 -8.24 12.04 -4.23
CA ASN A 390 -8.67 13.19 -3.43
C ASN A 390 -9.04 14.40 -4.31
N ILE A 391 -9.24 14.17 -5.61
CA ILE A 391 -9.70 15.15 -6.60
C ILE A 391 -10.99 14.67 -7.27
N VAL A 392 -11.77 15.64 -7.78
CA VAL A 392 -13.07 15.37 -8.44
C VAL A 392 -12.90 14.68 -9.78
N GLU A 393 -11.84 14.99 -10.51
CA GLU A 393 -11.56 14.45 -11.85
C GLU A 393 -11.26 12.95 -11.78
N SER A 394 -11.93 12.17 -12.63
CA SER A 394 -11.79 10.72 -12.73
C SER A 394 -11.42 10.24 -14.14
N ASP A 395 -11.05 11.16 -15.03
CA ASP A 395 -10.83 10.85 -16.44
C ASP A 395 -9.74 9.81 -16.66
N VAL A 396 -8.62 9.91 -15.96
CA VAL A 396 -7.53 8.91 -16.01
C VAL A 396 -8.05 7.52 -15.63
N ILE A 397 -8.86 7.43 -14.57
CA ILE A 397 -9.39 6.14 -14.08
C ILE A 397 -10.40 5.58 -15.11
N ARG A 398 -11.26 6.42 -15.66
CA ARG A 398 -12.23 6.04 -16.69
C ARG A 398 -11.53 5.56 -17.96
N HIS A 399 -10.50 6.26 -18.43
CA HIS A 399 -9.69 5.85 -19.58
C HIS A 399 -8.99 4.52 -19.32
N PHE A 400 -8.38 4.36 -18.14
CA PHE A 400 -7.73 3.12 -17.75
C PHE A 400 -8.66 1.92 -17.83
N PHE A 401 -9.85 1.97 -17.20
CA PHE A 401 -10.77 0.85 -17.21
C PHE A 401 -11.38 0.59 -18.60
N ARG A 402 -11.64 1.62 -19.39
CA ARG A 402 -12.10 1.45 -20.79
C ARG A 402 -11.05 0.76 -21.65
N GLN A 403 -9.80 1.20 -21.58
CA GLN A 403 -8.70 0.57 -22.31
C GLN A 403 -8.50 -0.87 -21.84
N LEU A 404 -8.50 -1.10 -20.53
CA LEU A 404 -8.33 -2.44 -19.97
C LEU A 404 -9.43 -3.40 -20.46
N ALA A 405 -10.70 -2.98 -20.44
CA ALA A 405 -11.82 -3.78 -20.94
C ALA A 405 -11.69 -4.06 -22.45
N SER A 406 -11.41 -3.02 -23.23
CA SER A 406 -11.24 -3.15 -24.70
C SER A 406 -10.10 -4.07 -25.08
N LEU A 407 -8.94 -3.95 -24.44
CA LEU A 407 -7.73 -4.70 -24.75
C LEU A 407 -7.78 -6.15 -24.27
N SER A 408 -8.43 -6.40 -23.15
CA SER A 408 -8.57 -7.75 -22.58
C SER A 408 -9.79 -8.50 -23.11
N GLY A 409 -10.78 -7.79 -23.65
CA GLY A 409 -12.08 -8.37 -24.01
C GLY A 409 -12.89 -8.88 -22.82
N LEU A 410 -12.61 -8.36 -21.62
CA LEU A 410 -13.22 -8.82 -20.37
C LEU A 410 -14.14 -7.75 -19.79
N ASP A 411 -15.26 -8.21 -19.20
CA ASP A 411 -16.13 -7.35 -18.43
C ASP A 411 -15.49 -6.99 -17.09
N ILE A 412 -15.57 -5.71 -16.72
CA ILE A 412 -15.06 -5.18 -15.47
C ILE A 412 -16.23 -4.63 -14.66
N ARG A 413 -16.51 -5.23 -13.51
CA ARG A 413 -17.49 -4.69 -12.57
C ARG A 413 -16.87 -3.52 -11.81
N ILE A 414 -17.48 -2.33 -11.97
CA ILE A 414 -17.01 -1.11 -11.28
C ILE A 414 -17.94 -0.80 -10.10
N VAL A 415 -17.35 -0.54 -8.94
CA VAL A 415 -18.04 -0.05 -7.74
C VAL A 415 -17.25 1.13 -7.16
N SER A 416 -17.95 2.07 -6.53
CA SER A 416 -17.36 3.27 -5.94
C SER A 416 -18.11 3.69 -4.69
N ASN A 417 -17.42 4.36 -3.77
CA ASN A 417 -18.08 5.16 -2.76
C ASN A 417 -18.37 6.55 -3.34
N ASP A 418 -19.46 7.16 -2.96
CA ASP A 418 -19.89 8.47 -3.45
C ASP A 418 -19.37 9.62 -2.58
N TRP A 419 -18.24 9.45 -1.93
CA TRP A 419 -17.69 10.45 -1.04
C TRP A 419 -17.38 11.76 -1.79
N GLY A 420 -17.92 12.88 -1.31
CA GLY A 420 -17.74 14.20 -1.91
C GLY A 420 -18.55 14.44 -3.20
N MET A 421 -19.41 13.50 -3.59
CA MET A 421 -20.37 13.65 -4.69
C MET A 421 -21.75 14.07 -4.15
N GLY A 422 -21.80 14.74 -3.01
CA GLY A 422 -23.03 15.28 -2.45
C GLY A 422 -23.67 16.29 -3.42
N ALA A 423 -24.95 16.12 -3.66
CA ALA A 423 -25.85 16.80 -4.55
C ALA A 423 -25.75 18.32 -4.54
#